data_6b159ac15b92ef0cfd60baaeb5481c93
#
_entry.id   6b159ac15b92ef0cfd60baaeb5481c93
#
_cell.length_a   1.000
_cell.length_b   1.000
_cell.length_c   1.000
_cell.angle_alpha   90.00
_cell.angle_beta   90.00
_cell.angle_gamma   90.00
#
_symmetry.space_group_name_H-M   'P 1'
#
loop_
_entity.id
_entity.type
_entity.pdbx_description
1 polymer ?
#
loop_
_entity_poly.entity_id
_entity_poly.type
_entity_poly.pdbx_seq_one_letter_code
_entity_poly.pdbx_strand_id
1 'polypeptide(L)'
;MNKPAPTLAQIAALFKRHDVEWSRGAYMIIDRRTANPIARLRPIPDTDRFELFYWSNVKGRWTTFGNLGRMKLTLVSAHKIVSAP
;
A
#
# COMPACT_ATOMS: atom_id res chain seq x y z
N MET A 1 -14.31 0.51 20.39
CA MET A 1 -13.83 -0.79 19.93
C MET A 1 -13.10 -0.60 18.62
N ASN A 2 -11.87 -1.04 18.55
CA ASN A 2 -11.04 -0.84 17.35
C ASN A 2 -11.48 -1.80 16.25
N LYS A 3 -11.53 -1.30 15.02
CA LYS A 3 -11.72 -2.18 13.87
C LYS A 3 -10.44 -2.99 13.67
N PRO A 4 -10.55 -4.29 13.40
CA PRO A 4 -9.38 -5.08 13.09
C PRO A 4 -8.77 -4.59 11.78
N ALA A 5 -7.45 -4.46 11.76
CA ALA A 5 -6.74 -4.13 10.52
C ALA A 5 -6.88 -5.30 9.53
N PRO A 6 -6.95 -5.04 8.22
CA PRO A 6 -6.93 -6.10 7.25
C PRO A 6 -5.67 -6.95 7.38
N THR A 7 -5.81 -8.24 7.20
CA THR A 7 -4.68 -9.17 7.26
C THR A 7 -3.93 -9.17 5.93
N LEU A 8 -2.71 -9.72 5.97
CA LEU A 8 -1.92 -9.91 4.75
C LEU A 8 -2.72 -10.70 3.70
N ALA A 9 -3.44 -11.74 4.11
CA ALA A 9 -4.25 -12.54 3.20
C ALA A 9 -5.36 -11.72 2.54
N GLN A 10 -6.01 -10.85 3.30
CA GLN A 10 -7.08 -10.00 2.77
C GLN A 10 -6.52 -8.98 1.75
N ILE A 11 -5.37 -8.41 2.05
CA ILE A 11 -4.71 -7.45 1.15
C ILE A 11 -4.25 -8.17 -0.12
N ALA A 12 -3.63 -9.33 0.01
CA ALA A 12 -3.18 -10.12 -1.14
C ALA A 12 -4.35 -10.55 -2.03
N ALA A 13 -5.50 -10.86 -1.43
CA ALA A 13 -6.69 -11.24 -2.18
C ALA A 13 -7.22 -10.08 -3.04
N LEU A 14 -7.08 -8.84 -2.56
CA LEU A 14 -7.49 -7.67 -3.32
C LEU A 14 -6.48 -7.31 -4.42
N PHE A 15 -5.19 -7.42 -4.11
CA PHE A 15 -4.10 -7.13 -5.08
C PHE A 15 -3.72 -8.41 -5.83
N LYS A 16 -4.65 -8.96 -6.60
CA LYS A 16 -4.49 -10.26 -7.26
C LYS A 16 -3.33 -10.33 -8.26
N ARG A 17 -2.97 -9.19 -8.84
CA ARG A 17 -1.91 -9.12 -9.86
C ARG A 17 -0.54 -8.77 -9.30
N HIS A 18 -0.46 -8.65 -7.99
CA HIS A 18 0.75 -8.23 -7.29
C HIS A 18 1.10 -9.22 -6.21
N ASP A 19 2.36 -9.26 -5.85
CA ASP A 19 2.78 -9.93 -4.62
C ASP A 19 2.71 -8.92 -3.49
N VAL A 20 2.33 -9.39 -2.31
CA VAL A 20 2.21 -8.55 -1.12
C VAL A 20 3.06 -9.14 -0.02
N GLU A 21 3.94 -8.31 0.55
CA GLU A 21 4.81 -8.74 1.65
C GLU A 21 4.71 -7.76 2.79
N TRP A 22 4.72 -8.28 4.01
CA TRP A 22 4.85 -7.46 5.21
C TRP A 22 6.33 -7.19 5.47
N SER A 23 6.70 -5.93 5.53
CA SER A 23 8.09 -5.54 5.74
C SER A 23 8.16 -4.18 6.42
N ARG A 24 8.91 -4.11 7.51
CA ARG A 24 9.22 -2.85 8.20
C ARG A 24 7.98 -2.03 8.56
N GLY A 25 6.96 -2.70 9.06
CA GLY A 25 5.74 -2.02 9.51
C GLY A 25 4.78 -1.63 8.41
N ALA A 26 4.96 -2.13 7.20
CA ALA A 26 4.08 -1.83 6.08
C ALA A 26 3.91 -3.03 5.16
N TYR A 27 2.84 -3.01 4.37
CA TYR A 27 2.62 -4.00 3.32
C TYR A 27 3.24 -3.47 2.04
N MET A 28 4.18 -4.22 1.48
CA MET A 28 4.84 -3.87 0.24
C MET A 28 4.12 -4.54 -0.92
N ILE A 29 3.72 -3.74 -1.91
CA ILE A 29 3.05 -4.21 -3.11
C ILE A 29 4.12 -4.33 -4.21
N ILE A 30 4.28 -5.52 -4.75
CA ILE A 30 5.38 -5.86 -5.65
C ILE A 30 4.82 -6.31 -6.99
N ASP A 31 5.37 -5.78 -8.07
CA ASP A 31 5.04 -6.22 -9.42
C ASP A 31 5.61 -7.63 -9.64
N ARG A 32 4.74 -8.60 -9.95
CA ARG A 32 5.16 -9.99 -10.17
C ARG A 32 6.10 -10.16 -11.34
N ARG A 33 5.94 -9.34 -12.37
CA ARG A 33 6.72 -9.50 -13.59
C ARG A 33 8.16 -9.04 -13.42
N THR A 34 8.36 -7.97 -12.67
CA THR A 34 9.68 -7.36 -12.49
C THR A 34 10.28 -7.61 -11.12
N ALA A 35 9.46 -8.08 -10.17
CA ALA A 35 9.82 -8.22 -8.76
C ALA A 35 10.19 -6.89 -8.11
N ASN A 36 9.82 -5.77 -8.71
CA ASN A 36 10.10 -4.45 -8.17
C ASN A 36 8.97 -3.98 -7.26
N PRO A 37 9.29 -3.38 -6.10
CA PRO A 37 8.27 -2.78 -5.25
C PRO A 37 7.70 -1.54 -5.94
N ILE A 38 6.38 -1.40 -5.94
CA ILE A 38 5.70 -0.27 -6.58
C ILE A 38 4.96 0.60 -5.58
N ALA A 39 4.55 0.04 -4.45
CA ALA A 39 3.80 0.79 -3.44
C ALA A 39 4.03 0.19 -2.06
N ARG A 40 3.80 0.99 -1.02
CA ARG A 40 3.76 0.56 0.37
C ARG A 40 2.48 1.06 1.01
N LEU A 41 1.84 0.18 1.75
CA LEU A 41 0.65 0.51 2.54
C LEU A 41 1.02 0.39 4.02
N ARG A 42 1.11 1.51 4.70
CA ARG A 42 1.39 1.53 6.13
C ARG A 42 0.10 1.64 6.92
N PRO A 43 -0.25 0.62 7.72
CA PRO A 43 -1.46 0.70 8.54
C PRO A 43 -1.38 1.86 9.53
N ILE A 44 -2.49 2.56 9.68
CA ILE A 44 -2.62 3.60 10.70
C ILE A 44 -3.18 2.94 11.95
N PRO A 45 -2.49 3.02 13.09
CA PRO A 45 -2.94 2.34 14.32
C PRO A 45 -4.39 2.67 14.69
N ASP A 46 -5.09 1.67 15.17
CA ASP A 46 -6.47 1.78 15.65
C ASP A 46 -7.48 2.19 14.57
N THR A 47 -7.13 2.02 13.32
CA THR A 47 -8.03 2.31 12.19
C THR A 47 -7.95 1.19 11.15
N ASP A 48 -8.89 1.23 10.21
CA ASP A 48 -8.86 0.38 9.02
C ASP A 48 -8.27 1.13 7.81
N ARG A 49 -7.53 2.21 8.08
CA ARG A 49 -6.97 3.10 7.07
C ARG A 49 -5.48 2.87 6.90
N PHE A 50 -4.97 3.35 5.76
CA PHE A 50 -3.57 3.20 5.38
C PHE A 50 -3.01 4.50 4.87
N GLU A 51 -1.69 4.70 5.06
CA GLU A 51 -0.93 5.68 4.31
C GLU A 51 -0.33 4.99 3.10
N LEU A 52 -0.43 5.63 1.95
CA LEU A 52 0.08 5.09 0.69
C LEU A 52 1.38 5.80 0.29
N PHE A 53 2.40 4.99 0.01
CA PHE A 53 3.67 5.49 -0.51
C PHE A 53 3.92 4.82 -1.86
N TYR A 54 4.60 5.52 -2.77
CA TYR A 54 5.04 4.94 -4.02
C TYR A 54 6.56 5.08 -4.15
N TRP A 55 7.17 4.21 -4.95
CA TRP A 55 8.60 4.29 -5.20
C TRP A 55 8.86 5.35 -6.27
N SER A 56 9.68 6.35 -5.96
CA SER A 56 10.05 7.37 -6.91
C SER A 56 11.43 7.04 -7.49
N ASN A 57 11.47 6.72 -8.77
CA ASN A 57 12.74 6.47 -9.46
C ASN A 57 13.58 7.72 -9.56
N VAL A 58 12.96 8.88 -9.64
CA VAL A 58 13.66 10.17 -9.71
C VAL A 58 14.36 10.48 -8.40
N LYS A 59 13.64 10.29 -7.28
CA LYS A 59 14.17 10.59 -5.95
C LYS A 59 14.94 9.43 -5.33
N GLY A 60 14.77 8.23 -5.86
CA GLY A 60 15.38 7.02 -5.32
C GLY A 60 14.88 6.66 -3.93
N ARG A 61 13.63 6.96 -3.61
CA ARG A 61 13.06 6.71 -2.28
C ARG A 61 11.55 6.59 -2.32
N TRP A 62 11.00 6.09 -1.21
CA TRP A 62 9.55 6.07 -1.00
C TRP A 62 9.05 7.50 -0.80
N THR A 63 7.95 7.83 -1.44
CA THR A 63 7.37 9.17 -1.46
C THR A 63 5.87 9.05 -1.19
N THR A 64 5.31 10.00 -0.44
CA THR A 64 3.87 10.07 -0.22
C THR A 64 3.17 10.37 -1.53
N PHE A 65 1.97 9.81 -1.69
CA PHE A 65 1.21 9.96 -2.93
C PHE A 65 0.67 11.37 -3.07
N GLY A 66 1.13 12.09 -4.11
CA GLY A 66 0.63 13.41 -4.46
C GLY A 66 0.90 14.49 -3.43
N ASN A 67 0.21 15.61 -3.56
CA ASN A 67 0.30 16.75 -2.66
C ASN A 67 -0.62 16.62 -1.45
N LEU A 68 -1.30 15.51 -1.34
CA LEU A 68 -2.33 15.33 -0.32
C LEU A 68 -1.75 14.83 1.00
N GLY A 69 -0.42 14.69 1.06
CA GLY A 69 0.26 14.33 2.28
C GLY A 69 -0.18 12.99 2.83
N ARG A 70 -0.51 12.95 4.10
CA ARG A 70 -0.86 11.71 4.78
C ARG A 70 -2.33 11.38 4.58
N MET A 71 -2.68 10.93 3.40
CA MET A 71 -4.04 10.47 3.15
C MET A 71 -4.35 9.22 3.95
N LYS A 72 -5.49 9.25 4.64
CA LYS A 72 -6.00 8.07 5.35
C LYS A 72 -6.91 7.31 4.40
N LEU A 73 -6.33 6.36 3.67
CA LEU A 73 -7.04 5.64 2.63
C LEU A 73 -7.63 4.34 3.14
N THR A 74 -8.82 4.01 2.65
CA THR A 74 -9.33 2.65 2.80
C THR A 74 -8.52 1.73 1.90
N LEU A 75 -8.57 0.43 2.19
CA LEU A 75 -7.88 -0.55 1.36
C LEU A 75 -8.39 -0.52 -0.08
N VAL A 76 -9.71 -0.36 -0.27
CA VAL A 76 -10.32 -0.28 -1.60
C VAL A 76 -9.81 0.94 -2.36
N SER A 77 -9.75 2.10 -1.71
CA SER A 77 -9.24 3.32 -2.33
C SER A 77 -7.76 3.19 -2.71
N ALA A 78 -6.96 2.63 -1.82
CA ALA A 78 -5.54 2.40 -2.09
C ALA A 78 -5.35 1.46 -3.28
N HIS A 79 -6.15 0.39 -3.36
CA HIS A 79 -6.10 -0.53 -4.48
C HIS A 79 -6.44 0.17 -5.81
N LYS A 80 -7.46 1.02 -5.82
CA LYS A 80 -7.82 1.76 -7.01
C LYS A 80 -6.69 2.67 -7.50
N ILE A 81 -6.01 3.32 -6.58
CA ILE A 81 -4.89 4.21 -6.93
C ILE A 81 -3.72 3.41 -7.51
N VAL A 82 -3.34 2.32 -6.85
CA VAL A 82 -2.22 1.49 -7.29
C VAL A 82 -2.51 0.81 -8.62
N SER A 83 -3.77 0.42 -8.85
CA SER A 83 -4.17 -0.29 -10.07
C SER A 83 -4.58 0.64 -11.21
N ALA A 84 -4.59 1.94 -11.00
CA ALA A 84 -4.94 2.90 -12.04
C ALA A 84 -3.91 2.84 -13.18
N PRO A 85 -4.37 2.93 -14.44
CA PRO A 85 -3.45 2.93 -15.58
C PRO A 85 -2.60 4.18 -15.64
#